data_e783b528820a19b3a4f4daf5ce49adb3
#
_entry.id   e783b528820a19b3a4f4daf5ce49adb3
#
_cell.length_a   1.000
_cell.length_b   1.000
_cell.length_c   1.000
_cell.angle_alpha   90.00
_cell.angle_beta   90.00
_cell.angle_gamma   90.00
#
_symmetry.space_group_name_H-M   'P 1'
#
loop_
_entity.id
_entity.type
_entity.pdbx_description
1 polymer ?
#
loop_
_entity_poly.entity_id
_entity_poly.type
_entity_poly.pdbx_seq_one_letter_code
_entity_poly.pdbx_strand_id
1 'polypeptide(L)'
;MIWDSKTIIDDVTEEYNSYQLPSFGDDEEIPFESLRECSKEELQNLFFQFSQQKIYIEEIKAIRESELHIQQETYGQEYQIALYNISKEYKDKGIKKPTQDELKAEVVARNEQLRNMNKEIIHNKSLLTRIKGLSEKVSTKYFTTKDFLNRL
;
A
#
# COMPACT_ATOMS: atom_id res chain seq x y z
N MET A 1 24.45 -0.76 -4.68
CA MET A 1 23.28 -0.24 -5.43
C MET A 1 22.71 0.93 -4.67
N ILE A 2 22.85 2.12 -5.23
CA ILE A 2 22.29 3.33 -4.61
C ILE A 2 20.77 3.28 -4.80
N TRP A 3 20.08 3.47 -3.71
CA TRP A 3 18.65 3.44 -3.66
C TRP A 3 18.09 4.73 -4.28
N ASP A 4 17.45 4.60 -5.43
CA ASP A 4 16.84 5.73 -6.10
C ASP A 4 15.35 5.79 -5.77
N SER A 5 14.94 6.82 -5.04
CA SER A 5 13.54 7.06 -4.69
C SER A 5 12.64 7.20 -5.93
N LYS A 6 13.21 7.67 -7.04
CA LYS A 6 12.49 7.77 -8.31
C LYS A 6 12.09 6.39 -8.85
N THR A 7 12.99 5.41 -8.79
CA THR A 7 12.70 4.04 -9.23
C THR A 7 11.56 3.42 -8.43
N ILE A 8 11.51 3.66 -7.13
CA ILE A 8 10.41 3.16 -6.28
C ILE A 8 9.10 3.82 -6.66
N ILE A 9 9.10 5.14 -6.86
CA ILE A 9 7.89 5.87 -7.26
C ILE A 9 7.39 5.38 -8.61
N ASP A 10 8.28 5.14 -9.57
CA ASP A 10 7.94 4.62 -10.89
C ASP A 10 7.34 3.21 -10.81
N ASP A 11 7.96 2.31 -10.04
CA ASP A 11 7.48 0.94 -9.83
C ASP A 11 6.11 0.93 -9.14
N VAL A 12 5.92 1.74 -8.11
CA VAL A 12 4.64 1.88 -7.40
C VAL A 12 3.57 2.41 -8.35
N THR A 13 3.91 3.40 -9.16
CA THR A 13 2.99 3.98 -10.12
C THR A 13 2.57 2.96 -11.17
N GLU A 14 3.50 2.17 -11.69
CA GLU A 14 3.22 1.11 -12.66
C GLU A 14 2.29 0.06 -12.06
N GLU A 15 2.57 -0.43 -10.86
CA GLU A 15 1.73 -1.42 -10.19
C GLU A 15 0.35 -0.86 -9.87
N TYR A 16 0.26 0.37 -9.35
CA TYR A 16 -1.01 1.04 -9.08
C TYR A 16 -1.86 1.18 -10.35
N ASN A 17 -1.25 1.58 -11.46
CA ASN A 17 -1.94 1.74 -12.73
C ASN A 17 -2.37 0.41 -13.35
N SER A 18 -1.81 -0.72 -12.90
CA SER A 18 -2.22 -2.07 -13.36
C SER A 18 -3.57 -2.50 -12.78
N TYR A 19 -4.03 -1.89 -11.67
CA TYR A 19 -5.32 -2.20 -11.08
C TYR A 19 -6.44 -1.57 -11.90
N GLN A 20 -7.32 -2.42 -12.40
CA GLN A 20 -8.50 -1.98 -13.15
C GLN A 20 -9.75 -2.14 -12.30
N LEU A 21 -10.40 -1.02 -12.00
CA LEU A 21 -11.67 -1.07 -11.30
C LEU A 21 -12.75 -1.66 -12.21
N PRO A 22 -13.64 -2.52 -11.68
CA PRO A 22 -14.78 -3.01 -12.45
C PRO A 22 -15.60 -1.84 -13.00
N SER A 23 -15.92 -1.91 -14.28
CA SER A 23 -16.79 -0.95 -14.96
C SER A 23 -17.93 -1.70 -15.62
N PHE A 24 -19.15 -1.21 -15.44
CA PHE A 24 -20.36 -1.79 -16.03
C PHE A 24 -21.05 -0.70 -16.87
N GLY A 25 -21.09 -0.88 -18.18
CA GLY A 25 -21.71 0.05 -19.11
C GLY A 25 -20.70 0.92 -19.86
N ASP A 26 -21.21 1.98 -20.52
CA ASP A 26 -20.37 2.91 -21.28
C ASP A 26 -19.40 3.64 -20.33
N ASP A 27 -18.13 3.75 -20.76
CA ASP A 27 -17.00 4.29 -19.97
C ASP A 27 -17.09 5.81 -19.70
N GLU A 28 -18.24 6.43 -19.88
CA GLU A 28 -18.43 7.83 -19.55
C GLU A 28 -18.56 8.01 -18.05
N GLU A 29 -17.49 8.53 -17.42
CA GLU A 29 -17.57 9.02 -16.05
C GLU A 29 -18.65 10.10 -15.98
N ILE A 30 -19.75 9.78 -15.32
CA ILE A 30 -20.74 10.80 -14.98
C ILE A 30 -20.10 11.71 -13.94
N PRO A 31 -19.90 13.02 -14.24
CA PRO A 31 -19.33 13.93 -13.27
C PRO A 31 -20.15 13.92 -11.98
N PHE A 32 -19.48 13.94 -10.86
CA PHE A 32 -20.10 13.88 -9.52
C PHE A 32 -21.16 14.98 -9.34
N GLU A 33 -20.96 16.12 -10.01
CA GLU A 33 -21.89 17.26 -10.02
C GLU A 33 -23.19 16.97 -10.76
N SER A 34 -23.17 16.01 -11.68
CA SER A 34 -24.33 15.64 -12.49
C SER A 34 -25.23 14.58 -11.87
N LEU A 35 -24.90 14.09 -10.66
CA LEU A 35 -25.72 13.07 -9.96
C LEU A 35 -27.15 13.55 -9.70
N ARG A 36 -27.33 14.85 -9.47
CA ARG A 36 -28.67 15.46 -9.25
C ARG A 36 -29.58 15.36 -10.46
N GLU A 37 -28.98 15.28 -11.65
CA GLU A 37 -29.71 15.24 -12.92
C GLU A 37 -29.99 13.81 -13.39
N CYS A 38 -29.43 12.81 -12.67
CA CYS A 38 -29.60 11.41 -13.02
C CYS A 38 -30.99 10.90 -12.67
N SER A 39 -31.55 10.06 -13.53
CA SER A 39 -32.76 9.31 -13.24
C SER A 39 -32.51 8.28 -12.13
N LYS A 40 -33.61 7.78 -11.53
CA LYS A 40 -33.51 6.71 -10.53
C LYS A 40 -32.79 5.48 -11.08
N GLU A 41 -33.06 5.10 -12.32
CA GLU A 41 -32.42 3.96 -12.99
C GLU A 41 -30.91 4.17 -13.16
N GLU A 42 -30.50 5.37 -13.61
CA GLU A 42 -29.10 5.73 -13.75
C GLU A 42 -28.39 5.71 -12.41
N LEU A 43 -29.00 6.21 -11.34
CA LEU A 43 -28.46 6.18 -10.00
C LEU A 43 -28.31 4.74 -9.47
N GLN A 44 -29.28 3.88 -9.76
CA GLN A 44 -29.19 2.46 -9.36
C GLN A 44 -28.02 1.76 -10.07
N ASN A 45 -27.80 2.04 -11.36
CA ASN A 45 -26.68 1.48 -12.11
C ASN A 45 -25.35 1.98 -11.58
N LEU A 46 -25.23 3.27 -11.28
CA LEU A 46 -24.03 3.85 -10.67
C LEU A 46 -23.76 3.27 -9.28
N PHE A 47 -24.81 3.15 -8.47
CA PHE A 47 -24.69 2.56 -7.14
C PHE A 47 -24.16 1.13 -7.21
N PHE A 48 -24.69 0.33 -8.15
CA PHE A 48 -24.21 -1.02 -8.38
C PHE A 48 -22.72 -1.03 -8.78
N GLN A 49 -22.33 -0.18 -9.72
CA GLN A 49 -20.95 -0.04 -10.17
C GLN A 49 -20.02 0.34 -9.03
N PHE A 50 -20.37 1.35 -8.24
CA PHE A 50 -19.54 1.78 -7.11
C PHE A 50 -19.49 0.74 -5.99
N SER A 51 -20.57 -0.05 -5.78
CA SER A 51 -20.56 -1.18 -4.86
C SER A 51 -19.54 -2.21 -5.26
N GLN A 52 -19.48 -2.58 -6.54
CA GLN A 52 -18.52 -3.55 -7.06
C GLN A 52 -17.08 -3.03 -6.99
N GLN A 53 -16.89 -1.77 -7.32
CA GLN A 53 -15.57 -1.12 -7.20
C GLN A 53 -15.10 -1.09 -5.75
N LYS A 54 -15.99 -0.78 -4.81
CA LYS A 54 -15.69 -0.73 -3.38
C LYS A 54 -15.25 -2.10 -2.85
N ILE A 55 -15.98 -3.15 -3.19
CA ILE A 55 -15.63 -4.53 -2.80
C ILE A 55 -14.26 -4.90 -3.35
N TYR A 56 -14.02 -4.63 -4.62
CA TYR A 56 -12.77 -4.94 -5.31
C TYR A 56 -11.57 -4.25 -4.65
N ILE A 57 -11.66 -2.93 -4.44
CA ILE A 57 -10.54 -2.16 -3.90
C ILE A 57 -10.28 -2.47 -2.42
N GLU A 58 -11.31 -2.76 -1.63
CA GLU A 58 -11.16 -3.15 -0.24
C GLU A 58 -10.51 -4.52 -0.10
N GLU A 59 -10.81 -5.45 -1.00
CA GLU A 59 -10.15 -6.74 -1.05
C GLU A 59 -8.65 -6.61 -1.36
N ILE A 60 -8.29 -5.82 -2.38
CA ILE A 60 -6.88 -5.53 -2.71
C ILE A 60 -6.18 -4.88 -1.52
N LYS A 61 -6.81 -3.91 -0.89
CA LYS A 61 -6.27 -3.21 0.28
C LYS A 61 -5.98 -4.19 1.42
N ALA A 62 -6.93 -5.08 1.73
CA ALA A 62 -6.77 -6.07 2.78
C ALA A 62 -5.61 -7.04 2.50
N ILE A 63 -5.49 -7.51 1.27
CA ILE A 63 -4.39 -8.39 0.85
C ILE A 63 -3.04 -7.69 1.02
N ARG A 64 -2.94 -6.43 0.57
CA ARG A 64 -1.70 -5.67 0.67
C ARG A 64 -1.33 -5.31 2.11
N GLU A 65 -2.31 -5.01 2.96
CA GLU A 65 -2.08 -4.80 4.40
C GLU A 65 -1.53 -6.06 5.06
N SER A 66 -2.07 -7.23 4.73
CA SER A 66 -1.59 -8.51 5.26
C SER A 66 -0.17 -8.82 4.80
N GLU A 67 0.14 -8.61 3.53
CA GLU A 67 1.49 -8.80 2.99
C GLU A 67 2.51 -7.87 3.68
N LEU A 68 2.15 -6.61 3.85
CA LEU A 68 3.00 -5.63 4.52
C LEU A 68 3.29 -6.04 5.97
N HIS A 69 2.27 -6.50 6.68
CA HIS A 69 2.42 -6.97 8.06
C HIS A 69 3.41 -8.13 8.16
N ILE A 70 3.26 -9.13 7.28
CA ILE A 70 4.17 -10.28 7.22
C ILE A 70 5.60 -9.84 6.89
N GLN A 71 5.77 -8.93 5.93
CA GLN A 71 7.08 -8.41 5.56
C GLN A 71 7.75 -7.66 6.72
N GLN A 72 7.00 -6.85 7.45
CA GLN A 72 7.52 -6.11 8.61
C GLN A 72 7.92 -7.04 9.74
N GLU A 73 7.13 -8.07 10.03
CA GLU A 73 7.47 -9.07 11.04
C GLU A 73 8.72 -9.88 10.65
N THR A 74 8.78 -10.34 9.40
CA THR A 74 9.94 -11.08 8.90
C THR A 74 11.20 -10.24 8.93
N TYR A 75 11.11 -8.97 8.53
CA TYR A 75 12.23 -8.02 8.62
C TYR A 75 12.70 -7.85 10.06
N GLY A 76 11.77 -7.67 10.99
CA GLY A 76 12.10 -7.51 12.41
C GLY A 76 12.83 -8.72 12.98
N GLN A 77 12.41 -9.93 12.65
CA GLN A 77 13.06 -11.17 13.07
C GLN A 77 14.46 -11.30 12.48
N GLU A 78 14.62 -11.11 11.18
CA GLU A 78 15.91 -11.16 10.50
C GLU A 78 16.88 -10.09 11.01
N TYR A 79 16.35 -8.90 11.28
CA TYR A 79 17.13 -7.80 11.85
C TYR A 79 17.68 -8.16 13.24
N GLN A 80 16.85 -8.74 14.12
CA GLN A 80 17.27 -9.13 15.46
C GLN A 80 18.34 -10.23 15.42
N ILE A 81 18.21 -11.19 14.52
CA ILE A 81 19.21 -12.24 14.32
C ILE A 81 20.55 -11.62 13.88
N ALA A 82 20.52 -10.73 12.89
CA ALA A 82 21.71 -10.05 12.40
C ALA A 82 22.37 -9.18 13.48
N LEU A 83 21.56 -8.46 14.26
CA LEU A 83 22.02 -7.64 15.38
C LEU A 83 22.72 -8.49 16.45
N TYR A 84 22.10 -9.61 16.80
CA TYR A 84 22.68 -10.56 17.75
C TYR A 84 24.04 -11.08 17.26
N ASN A 85 24.11 -11.51 16.01
CA ASN A 85 25.33 -12.07 15.43
C ASN A 85 26.49 -11.04 15.40
N ILE A 86 26.20 -9.80 15.04
CA ILE A 86 27.21 -8.73 15.02
C ILE A 86 27.65 -8.40 16.46
N SER A 87 26.72 -8.29 17.39
CA SER A 87 27.04 -8.05 18.80
C SER A 87 27.92 -9.14 19.38
N LYS A 88 27.63 -10.40 19.04
CA LYS A 88 28.43 -11.55 19.46
C LYS A 88 29.83 -11.51 18.84
N GLU A 89 29.96 -11.12 17.61
CA GLU A 89 31.25 -10.97 16.91
C GLU A 89 32.15 -9.96 17.63
N TYR A 90 31.62 -8.80 18.03
CA TYR A 90 32.37 -7.81 18.81
C TYR A 90 32.80 -8.37 20.16
N LYS A 91 31.93 -9.10 20.85
CA LYS A 91 32.21 -9.72 22.12
C LYS A 91 33.32 -10.77 22.00
N ASP A 92 33.25 -11.65 21.02
CA ASP A 92 34.20 -12.74 20.80
C ASP A 92 35.59 -12.22 20.44
N LYS A 93 35.68 -11.10 19.74
CA LYS A 93 36.92 -10.43 19.36
C LYS A 93 37.50 -9.55 20.49
N GLY A 94 36.75 -9.36 21.58
CA GLY A 94 37.18 -8.49 22.69
C GLY A 94 37.24 -7.01 22.30
N ILE A 95 36.55 -6.60 21.26
CA ILE A 95 36.52 -5.23 20.75
C ILE A 95 35.36 -4.49 21.41
N LYS A 96 35.55 -3.20 21.71
CA LYS A 96 34.52 -2.36 22.27
C LYS A 96 33.37 -2.22 21.25
N LYS A 97 32.12 -2.48 21.70
CA LYS A 97 30.93 -2.28 20.87
C LYS A 97 30.78 -0.80 20.47
N PRO A 98 30.40 -0.53 19.21
CA PRO A 98 29.97 0.80 18.82
C PRO A 98 28.70 1.22 19.56
N THR A 99 28.33 2.48 19.42
CA THR A 99 27.06 2.97 19.96
C THR A 99 25.87 2.22 19.32
N GLN A 100 24.70 2.26 19.95
CA GLN A 100 23.52 1.59 19.43
C GLN A 100 23.16 2.03 18.02
N ASP A 101 23.27 3.33 17.74
CA ASP A 101 22.97 3.88 16.41
C ASP A 101 23.97 3.42 15.35
N GLU A 102 25.27 3.40 15.70
CA GLU A 102 26.32 2.87 14.82
C GLU A 102 26.13 1.38 14.55
N LEU A 103 25.77 0.62 15.59
CA LEU A 103 25.53 -0.82 15.47
C LEU A 103 24.34 -1.12 14.55
N LYS A 104 23.25 -0.38 14.69
CA LYS A 104 22.07 -0.50 13.83
C LYS A 104 22.40 -0.19 12.37
N ALA A 105 23.19 0.86 12.14
CA ALA A 105 23.64 1.22 10.80
C ALA A 105 24.52 0.13 10.19
N GLU A 106 25.40 -0.46 10.98
CA GLU A 106 26.29 -1.55 10.55
C GLU A 106 25.50 -2.82 10.18
N VAL A 107 24.47 -3.18 10.95
CA VAL A 107 23.60 -4.33 10.65
C VAL A 107 23.01 -4.20 9.26
N VAL A 108 22.46 -3.06 8.94
CA VAL A 108 21.85 -2.82 7.61
C VAL A 108 22.91 -2.73 6.52
N ALA A 109 24.04 -2.05 6.79
CA ALA A 109 25.12 -1.90 5.81
C ALA A 109 25.75 -3.25 5.43
N ARG A 110 25.87 -4.18 6.36
CA ARG A 110 26.48 -5.49 6.14
C ARG A 110 25.53 -6.54 5.59
N ASN A 111 24.22 -6.25 5.52
CA ASN A 111 23.21 -7.24 5.15
C ASN A 111 22.37 -6.78 3.96
N GLU A 112 22.72 -7.27 2.78
CA GLU A 112 22.02 -7.00 1.54
C GLU A 112 20.56 -7.47 1.58
N GLN A 113 20.31 -8.62 2.20
CA GLN A 113 18.97 -9.17 2.35
C GLN A 113 18.05 -8.21 3.12
N LEU A 114 18.53 -7.64 4.22
CA LEU A 114 17.78 -6.66 5.00
C LEU A 114 17.50 -5.40 4.20
N ARG A 115 18.47 -4.92 3.42
CA ARG A 115 18.27 -3.77 2.55
C ARG A 115 17.19 -4.04 1.50
N ASN A 116 17.22 -5.22 0.89
CA ASN A 116 16.21 -5.61 -0.10
C ASN A 116 14.82 -5.76 0.52
N MET A 117 14.73 -6.35 1.70
CA MET A 117 13.46 -6.47 2.45
C MET A 117 12.89 -5.11 2.79
N ASN A 118 13.73 -4.18 3.25
CA ASN A 118 13.29 -2.83 3.56
C ASN A 118 12.79 -2.08 2.32
N LYS A 119 13.44 -2.28 1.18
CA LYS A 119 13.01 -1.72 -0.10
C LYS A 119 11.62 -2.20 -0.49
N GLU A 120 11.35 -3.49 -0.34
CA GLU A 120 10.03 -4.08 -0.60
C GLU A 120 8.96 -3.52 0.35
N ILE A 121 9.30 -3.34 1.64
CA ILE A 121 8.41 -2.76 2.64
C ILE A 121 8.03 -1.33 2.25
N ILE A 122 8.99 -0.52 1.84
CA ILE A 122 8.74 0.86 1.42
C ILE A 122 7.88 0.90 0.16
N HIS A 123 8.16 0.02 -0.82
CA HIS A 123 7.34 -0.13 -2.01
C HIS A 123 5.88 -0.41 -1.64
N ASN A 124 5.65 -1.40 -0.78
CA ASN A 124 4.29 -1.79 -0.38
C ASN A 124 3.60 -0.72 0.47
N LYS A 125 4.31 0.00 1.33
CA LYS A 125 3.74 1.13 2.07
C LYS A 125 3.26 2.23 1.13
N SER A 126 4.07 2.56 0.13
CA SER A 126 3.75 3.60 -0.85
C SER A 126 2.58 3.20 -1.73
N LEU A 127 2.55 1.95 -2.17
CA LEU A 127 1.44 1.39 -2.94
C LEU A 127 0.14 1.40 -2.12
N LEU A 128 0.21 0.96 -0.86
CA LEU A 128 -0.94 0.91 0.04
C LEU A 128 -1.50 2.31 0.31
N THR A 129 -0.65 3.33 0.44
CA THR A 129 -1.11 4.72 0.58
C THR A 129 -1.96 5.15 -0.60
N ARG A 130 -1.56 4.81 -1.82
CA ARG A 130 -2.34 5.10 -3.03
C ARG A 130 -3.64 4.31 -3.10
N ILE A 131 -3.59 3.03 -2.73
CA ILE A 131 -4.78 2.17 -2.67
C ILE A 131 -5.79 2.72 -1.66
N LYS A 132 -5.34 3.18 -0.49
CA LYS A 132 -6.21 3.82 0.52
C LYS A 132 -6.87 5.08 -0.02
N GLY A 133 -6.12 5.90 -0.75
CA GLY A 133 -6.68 7.09 -1.41
C GLY A 133 -7.75 6.74 -2.43
N LEU A 134 -7.53 5.71 -3.23
CA LEU A 134 -8.52 5.21 -4.19
C LEU A 134 -9.74 4.63 -3.48
N SER A 135 -9.55 3.88 -2.40
CA SER A 135 -10.63 3.33 -1.57
C SER A 135 -11.53 4.44 -1.00
N GLU A 136 -10.93 5.53 -0.50
CA GLU A 136 -11.68 6.69 -0.02
C GLU A 136 -12.49 7.36 -1.12
N LYS A 137 -11.92 7.53 -2.30
CA LYS A 137 -12.62 8.07 -3.47
C LYS A 137 -13.83 7.23 -3.85
N VAL A 138 -13.66 5.92 -3.95
CA VAL A 138 -14.73 4.98 -4.30
C VAL A 138 -15.80 4.97 -3.23
N SER A 139 -15.42 4.96 -1.94
CA SER A 139 -16.36 5.02 -0.83
C SER A 139 -17.19 6.30 -0.84
N THR A 140 -16.58 7.44 -1.13
CA THR A 140 -17.28 8.72 -1.24
C THR A 140 -18.33 8.66 -2.36
N LYS A 141 -17.96 8.15 -3.53
CA LYS A 141 -18.91 7.98 -4.65
C LYS A 141 -20.06 7.04 -4.30
N TYR A 142 -19.74 5.93 -3.63
CA TYR A 142 -20.73 4.96 -3.17
C TYR A 142 -21.75 5.59 -2.21
N PHE A 143 -21.29 6.22 -1.15
CA PHE A 143 -22.18 6.80 -0.13
C PHE A 143 -22.98 8.00 -0.67
N THR A 144 -22.38 8.82 -1.50
CA THR A 144 -23.10 9.96 -2.11
C THR A 144 -24.21 9.46 -3.02
N THR A 145 -23.96 8.47 -3.86
CA THR A 145 -24.97 7.89 -4.74
C THR A 145 -26.09 7.23 -3.94
N LYS A 146 -25.74 6.53 -2.84
CA LYS A 146 -26.71 5.95 -1.93
C LYS A 146 -27.62 7.00 -1.31
N ASP A 147 -27.06 8.13 -0.86
CA ASP A 147 -27.83 9.22 -0.29
C ASP A 147 -28.80 9.82 -1.29
N PHE A 148 -28.39 10.01 -2.54
CA PHE A 148 -29.29 10.47 -3.61
C PHE A 148 -30.42 9.48 -3.87
N LEU A 149 -30.14 8.18 -3.89
CA LEU A 149 -31.17 7.15 -4.06
C LEU A 149 -32.18 7.17 -2.89
N ASN A 150 -31.70 7.35 -1.66
CA ASN A 150 -32.57 7.36 -0.48
C ASN A 150 -33.49 8.58 -0.40
N ARG A 151 -33.19 9.64 -1.15
CA ARG A 151 -34.03 10.86 -1.24
C ARG A 151 -35.12 10.78 -2.29
N LEU A 152 -35.06 9.80 -3.16
CA LEU A 152 -36.09 9.53 -4.15
C LEU A 152 -37.23 8.71 -3.51
#